data_8b18d02340f37cb9a2c6b792f36c618b
#
_entry.id   8b18d02340f37cb9a2c6b792f36c618b
#
_cell.length_a   1.000
_cell.length_b   1.000
_cell.length_c   1.000
_cell.angle_alpha   90.00
_cell.angle_beta   90.00
_cell.angle_gamma   90.00
#
_symmetry.space_group_name_H-M   'P 1'
#
loop_
_entity.id
_entity.type
_entity.pdbx_description
1 polymer ?
#
loop_
_entity_poly.entity_id
_entity_poly.type
_entity_poly.pdbx_seq_one_letter_code
_entity_poly.pdbx_strand_id
1 'polypeptide(L)'
;NNLLKNQNINNAQIISDDKIKSAVIKKSIFAVVKSGTVSLEVCKVGIPSIIIYKMNFLNFLLAKMFLKIRFVNMINIINDKEILPELIQTNCNANEIFKTVYYLLKKPDLINDQLIHVKKTINDLTSKTSSSFEASKVILSYLT
;
A
#
# COMPACT_ATOMS: atom_id res chain seq x y z
N ASN A 1 23.66 -2.14 -2.69
CA ASN A 1 24.46 -2.93 -1.73
C ASN A 1 25.31 -2.07 -0.77
N ASN A 2 25.75 -0.86 -1.14
CA ASN A 2 26.59 -0.02 -0.26
C ASN A 2 25.83 0.54 0.96
N LEU A 3 24.52 0.85 0.81
CA LEU A 3 23.72 1.40 1.92
C LEU A 3 23.56 0.42 3.09
N LEU A 4 23.37 -0.87 2.83
CA LEU A 4 23.24 -1.88 3.88
C LEU A 4 24.58 -2.17 4.55
N LYS A 5 25.68 -2.19 3.79
CA LYS A 5 27.03 -2.40 4.32
C LYS A 5 27.47 -1.26 5.26
N ASN A 6 27.16 -0.02 4.91
CA ASN A 6 27.52 1.14 5.72
C ASN A 6 26.77 1.23 7.06
N GLN A 7 25.67 0.47 7.23
CA GLN A 7 24.85 0.47 8.43
C GLN A 7 24.94 -0.82 9.25
N ASN A 8 25.87 -1.74 8.94
CA ASN A 8 26.02 -3.04 9.61
C ASN A 8 24.71 -3.86 9.69
N ILE A 9 23.84 -3.74 8.67
CA ILE A 9 22.58 -4.46 8.62
C ILE A 9 22.82 -5.84 8.02
N ASN A 10 22.94 -6.85 8.86
CA ASN A 10 23.22 -8.23 8.42
C ASN A 10 21.95 -9.03 8.04
N ASN A 11 20.75 -8.52 8.42
CA ASN A 11 19.48 -9.24 8.29
C ASN A 11 18.59 -8.68 7.18
N ALA A 12 19.16 -7.94 6.22
CA ALA A 12 18.41 -7.36 5.13
C ALA A 12 18.97 -7.79 3.77
N GLN A 13 18.09 -8.05 2.83
CA GLN A 13 18.41 -8.40 1.46
C GLN A 13 17.73 -7.44 0.49
N ILE A 14 18.48 -6.93 -0.50
CA ILE A 14 17.94 -6.14 -1.61
C ILE A 14 17.57 -7.07 -2.75
N ILE A 15 16.32 -7.01 -3.18
CA ILE A 15 15.78 -7.83 -4.26
C ILE A 15 15.40 -6.91 -5.41
N SER A 16 16.02 -7.10 -6.58
CA SER A 16 15.78 -6.32 -7.80
C SER A 16 15.02 -7.13 -8.87
N ASP A 17 15.01 -8.44 -8.76
CA ASP A 17 14.32 -9.33 -9.71
C ASP A 17 12.84 -9.43 -9.36
N ASP A 18 11.95 -9.17 -10.34
CA ASP A 18 10.50 -9.13 -10.13
C ASP A 18 9.90 -10.51 -9.80
N LYS A 19 10.47 -11.61 -10.30
CA LYS A 19 10.02 -12.97 -9.96
C LYS A 19 10.34 -13.31 -8.51
N ILE A 20 11.57 -12.98 -8.09
CA ILE A 20 12.01 -13.17 -6.71
C ILE A 20 11.19 -12.27 -5.77
N LYS A 21 10.98 -11.00 -6.14
CA LYS A 21 10.13 -10.05 -5.40
C LYS A 21 8.73 -10.61 -5.16
N SER A 22 8.07 -11.12 -6.20
CA SER A 22 6.74 -11.72 -6.08
C SER A 22 6.72 -12.94 -5.15
N ALA A 23 7.74 -13.79 -5.21
CA ALA A 23 7.88 -14.96 -4.33
C ALA A 23 8.11 -14.54 -2.86
N VAL A 24 8.90 -13.49 -2.63
CA VAL A 24 9.16 -12.94 -1.29
C VAL A 24 7.90 -12.31 -0.71
N ILE A 25 7.17 -11.50 -1.49
CA ILE A 25 5.90 -10.93 -1.04
C ILE A 25 4.96 -12.04 -0.56
N LYS A 26 4.78 -13.11 -1.34
CA LYS A 26 3.89 -14.23 -0.95
C LYS A 26 4.29 -14.95 0.33
N LYS A 27 5.55 -14.89 0.72
CA LYS A 27 6.09 -15.52 1.95
C LYS A 27 6.22 -14.54 3.12
N SER A 28 5.94 -13.27 2.90
CA SER A 28 6.05 -12.24 3.93
C SER A 28 4.91 -12.36 4.94
N ILE A 29 5.23 -12.16 6.21
CA ILE A 29 4.25 -12.13 7.32
C ILE A 29 3.65 -10.74 7.52
N PHE A 30 4.34 -9.69 7.06
CA PHE A 30 3.95 -8.30 7.16
C PHE A 30 4.69 -7.45 6.12
N ALA A 31 4.09 -6.36 5.67
CA ALA A 31 4.71 -5.45 4.72
C ALA A 31 4.63 -3.98 5.14
N VAL A 32 5.72 -3.25 4.89
CA VAL A 32 5.75 -1.78 4.95
C VAL A 32 5.86 -1.29 3.52
N VAL A 33 4.84 -0.61 3.02
CA VAL A 33 4.71 -0.37 1.58
C VAL A 33 4.51 1.11 1.30
N LYS A 34 5.19 1.62 0.28
CA LYS A 34 4.88 2.96 -0.25
C LYS A 34 3.51 2.93 -0.94
N SER A 35 2.70 3.98 -0.76
CA SER A 35 1.45 4.13 -1.51
C SER A 35 1.71 4.09 -3.02
N GLY A 36 0.92 3.28 -3.74
CA GLY A 36 1.02 3.05 -5.19
C GLY A 36 0.62 1.63 -5.58
N THR A 37 0.95 1.20 -6.80
CA THR A 37 0.58 -0.11 -7.37
C THR A 37 1.09 -1.30 -6.54
N VAL A 38 2.30 -1.19 -5.97
CA VAL A 38 2.88 -2.25 -5.11
C VAL A 38 2.02 -2.50 -3.88
N SER A 39 1.37 -1.48 -3.31
CA SER A 39 0.46 -1.68 -2.18
C SER A 39 -0.75 -2.52 -2.56
N LEU A 40 -1.28 -2.37 -3.77
CA LEU A 40 -2.38 -3.22 -4.27
C LEU A 40 -1.91 -4.67 -4.53
N GLU A 41 -0.68 -4.86 -5.01
CA GLU A 41 -0.10 -6.21 -5.17
C GLU A 41 -0.02 -6.94 -3.83
N VAL A 42 0.48 -6.26 -2.78
CA VAL A 42 0.57 -6.79 -1.41
C VAL A 42 -0.83 -7.10 -0.86
N CYS A 43 -1.78 -6.19 -1.04
CA CYS A 43 -3.18 -6.38 -0.66
C CYS A 43 -3.82 -7.58 -1.35
N LYS A 44 -3.58 -7.76 -2.67
CA LYS A 44 -4.09 -8.88 -3.45
C LYS A 44 -3.58 -10.24 -2.95
N VAL A 45 -2.35 -10.27 -2.46
CA VAL A 45 -1.76 -11.50 -1.87
C VAL A 45 -2.30 -11.77 -0.46
N GLY A 46 -2.89 -10.77 0.20
CA GLY A 46 -3.43 -10.90 1.56
C GLY A 46 -2.36 -10.78 2.65
N ILE A 47 -1.36 -9.93 2.44
CA ILE A 47 -0.34 -9.65 3.44
C ILE A 47 -0.74 -8.42 4.26
N PRO A 48 -0.79 -8.52 5.60
CA PRO A 48 -1.05 -7.36 6.46
C PRO A 48 0.03 -6.31 6.26
N SER A 49 -0.37 -5.04 6.21
CA SER A 49 0.56 -3.99 5.83
C SER A 49 0.21 -2.63 6.42
N ILE A 50 1.22 -1.78 6.45
CA ILE A 50 1.07 -0.34 6.67
C ILE A 50 1.59 0.42 5.46
N ILE A 51 1.03 1.60 5.25
CA ILE A 51 1.39 2.47 4.14
C ILE A 51 2.31 3.57 4.64
N ILE A 52 3.41 3.76 3.94
CA ILE A 52 4.31 4.89 4.17
C ILE A 52 4.28 5.81 2.97
N TYR A 53 4.28 7.12 3.20
CA TYR A 53 4.35 8.08 2.13
C TYR A 53 5.04 9.37 2.55
N LYS A 54 6.05 9.77 1.77
CA LYS A 54 6.78 11.01 1.98
C LYS A 54 6.99 11.69 0.63
N MET A 55 6.62 12.95 0.54
CA MET A 55 6.84 13.80 -0.64
C MET A 55 7.49 15.12 -0.23
N ASN A 56 7.91 15.90 -1.22
CA ASN A 56 8.40 17.24 -0.96
C ASN A 56 7.32 18.07 -0.23
N PHE A 57 7.75 18.85 0.77
CA PHE A 57 6.86 19.64 1.63
C PHE A 57 5.96 20.59 0.84
N LEU A 58 6.48 21.26 -0.19
CA LEU A 58 5.69 22.16 -1.04
C LEU A 58 4.58 21.41 -1.78
N ASN A 59 4.89 20.25 -2.36
CA ASN A 59 3.91 19.42 -3.04
C ASN A 59 2.84 18.90 -2.09
N PHE A 60 3.23 18.56 -0.85
CA PHE A 60 2.29 18.13 0.18
C PHE A 60 1.34 19.27 0.58
N LEU A 61 1.85 20.49 0.76
CA LEU A 61 1.05 21.67 1.10
C LEU A 61 0.05 21.99 -0.02
N LEU A 62 0.50 21.95 -1.27
CA LEU A 62 -0.37 22.15 -2.44
C LEU A 62 -1.44 21.05 -2.52
N ALA A 63 -1.03 19.78 -2.39
CA ALA A 63 -1.97 18.67 -2.40
C ALA A 63 -3.02 18.80 -1.29
N LYS A 64 -2.62 19.18 -0.07
CA LYS A 64 -3.52 19.38 1.06
C LYS A 64 -4.49 20.55 0.85
N MET A 65 -4.06 21.59 0.13
CA MET A 65 -4.85 22.80 -0.13
C MET A 65 -5.89 22.57 -1.25
N PHE A 66 -5.49 21.83 -2.30
CA PHE A 66 -6.35 21.62 -3.48
C PHE A 66 -7.13 20.30 -3.45
N LEU A 67 -6.57 19.27 -2.81
CA LEU A 67 -7.19 17.95 -2.73
C LEU A 67 -7.74 17.76 -1.32
N LYS A 68 -9.06 17.76 -1.18
CA LYS A 68 -9.75 17.35 0.06
C LYS A 68 -9.61 15.83 0.30
N ILE A 69 -8.43 15.25 -0.01
CA ILE A 69 -8.18 13.83 0.13
C ILE A 69 -7.81 13.54 1.58
N ARG A 70 -8.56 12.65 2.20
CA ARG A 70 -8.36 12.20 3.57
C ARG A 70 -7.27 11.13 3.67
N PHE A 71 -7.13 10.29 2.64
CA PHE A 71 -6.23 9.15 2.57
C PHE A 71 -5.38 9.19 1.30
N VAL A 72 -4.22 8.53 1.32
CA VAL A 72 -3.31 8.43 0.16
C VAL A 72 -3.28 7.04 -0.47
N ASN A 73 -3.78 6.03 0.23
CA ASN A 73 -3.86 4.67 -0.30
C ASN A 73 -5.24 4.39 -0.90
N MET A 74 -5.26 3.69 -2.04
CA MET A 74 -6.48 3.38 -2.78
C MET A 74 -7.51 2.60 -1.94
N ILE A 75 -7.06 1.64 -1.12
CA ILE A 75 -7.96 0.84 -0.26
C ILE A 75 -8.68 1.75 0.73
N ASN A 76 -7.97 2.68 1.37
CA ASN A 76 -8.55 3.61 2.33
C ASN A 76 -9.46 4.64 1.65
N ILE A 77 -9.07 5.14 0.46
CA ILE A 77 -9.86 6.09 -0.34
C ILE A 77 -11.22 5.48 -0.72
N ILE A 78 -11.23 4.24 -1.25
CA ILE A 78 -12.45 3.57 -1.70
C ILE A 78 -13.42 3.33 -0.54
N ASN A 79 -12.89 3.00 0.64
CA ASN A 79 -13.71 2.71 1.81
C ASN A 79 -14.03 3.96 2.66
N ASP A 80 -13.47 5.13 2.32
CA ASP A 80 -13.49 6.36 3.16
C ASP A 80 -13.15 6.07 4.65
N LYS A 81 -12.29 5.09 4.86
CA LYS A 81 -11.90 4.58 6.19
C LYS A 81 -10.43 4.17 6.18
N GLU A 82 -9.72 4.41 7.29
CA GLU A 82 -8.38 3.91 7.49
C GLU A 82 -8.40 2.40 7.80
N ILE A 83 -8.26 1.59 6.76
CA ILE A 83 -8.11 0.12 6.84
C ILE A 83 -6.64 -0.24 6.98
N LEU A 84 -5.80 0.39 6.15
CA LEU A 84 -4.36 0.29 6.20
C LEU A 84 -3.83 1.54 6.91
N PRO A 85 -3.15 1.43 8.06
CA PRO A 85 -2.56 2.60 8.71
C PRO A 85 -1.62 3.36 7.77
N GLU A 86 -1.76 4.68 7.70
CA GLU A 86 -0.98 5.55 6.82
C GLU A 86 -0.04 6.44 7.62
N LEU A 87 1.26 6.20 7.49
CA LEU A 87 2.30 7.04 8.07
C LEU A 87 2.83 8.03 7.02
N ILE A 88 2.35 9.28 7.10
CA ILE A 88 2.55 10.31 6.08
C ILE A 88 3.47 11.40 6.62
N GLN A 89 4.37 11.91 5.79
CA GLN A 89 5.25 13.07 6.06
C GLN A 89 6.04 12.93 7.37
N THR A 90 5.70 13.69 8.41
CA THR A 90 6.37 13.69 9.72
C THR A 90 6.24 12.36 10.44
N ASN A 91 5.11 11.67 10.27
CA ASN A 91 4.86 10.35 10.84
C ASN A 91 5.58 9.23 10.06
N CYS A 92 6.06 9.50 8.84
CA CYS A 92 6.87 8.55 8.07
C CYS A 92 8.33 8.59 8.57
N ASN A 93 8.57 8.07 9.76
CA ASN A 93 9.87 7.94 10.39
C ASN A 93 10.04 6.56 11.03
N ALA A 94 11.30 6.14 11.27
CA ALA A 94 11.61 4.78 11.73
C ALA A 94 10.91 4.41 13.05
N ASN A 95 10.79 5.37 13.99
CA ASN A 95 10.19 5.13 15.29
C ASN A 95 8.68 4.86 15.18
N GLU A 96 7.95 5.69 14.41
CA GLU A 96 6.50 5.50 14.22
C GLU A 96 6.20 4.25 13.37
N ILE A 97 7.03 3.96 12.36
CA ILE A 97 6.93 2.72 11.58
C ILE A 97 7.08 1.51 12.52
N PHE A 98 8.13 1.50 13.34
CA PHE A 98 8.39 0.40 14.29
C PHE A 98 7.23 0.23 15.27
N LYS A 99 6.80 1.31 15.91
CA LYS A 99 5.68 1.28 16.88
C LYS A 99 4.40 0.73 16.25
N THR A 100 4.05 1.19 15.06
CA THR A 100 2.82 0.79 14.37
C THR A 100 2.86 -0.69 13.97
N VAL A 101 3.98 -1.14 13.38
CA VAL A 101 4.18 -2.55 13.01
C VAL A 101 4.14 -3.44 14.26
N TYR A 102 4.86 -3.07 15.30
CA TYR A 102 4.91 -3.82 16.56
C TYR A 102 3.54 -3.91 17.23
N TYR A 103 2.79 -2.81 17.25
CA TYR A 103 1.42 -2.78 17.77
C TYR A 103 0.50 -3.72 17.01
N LEU A 104 0.51 -3.68 15.67
CA LEU A 104 -0.33 -4.53 14.85
C LEU A 104 0.02 -6.02 15.02
N LEU A 105 1.32 -6.36 15.01
CA LEU A 105 1.76 -7.75 15.20
C LEU A 105 1.33 -8.33 16.56
N LYS A 106 1.12 -7.48 17.57
CA LYS A 106 0.58 -7.89 18.88
C LYS A 106 -0.95 -7.94 18.95
N LYS A 107 -1.64 -7.57 17.88
CA LYS A 107 -3.10 -7.50 17.81
C LYS A 107 -3.65 -8.29 16.61
N PRO A 108 -3.68 -9.64 16.71
CA PRO A 108 -4.14 -10.48 15.60
C PRO A 108 -5.54 -10.12 15.10
N ASP A 109 -6.42 -9.66 15.99
CA ASP A 109 -7.78 -9.26 15.62
C ASP A 109 -7.79 -8.06 14.66
N LEU A 110 -6.92 -7.06 14.89
CA LEU A 110 -6.79 -5.91 14.00
C LEU A 110 -6.22 -6.31 12.64
N ILE A 111 -5.26 -7.24 12.62
CA ILE A 111 -4.72 -7.79 11.37
C ILE A 111 -5.83 -8.52 10.61
N ASN A 112 -6.63 -9.33 11.29
CA ASN A 112 -7.70 -10.10 10.67
C ASN A 112 -8.79 -9.17 10.10
N ASP A 113 -9.20 -8.15 10.85
CA ASP A 113 -10.14 -7.12 10.39
C ASP A 113 -9.60 -6.38 9.14
N GLN A 114 -8.32 -5.98 9.17
CA GLN A 114 -7.64 -5.39 8.02
C GLN A 114 -7.73 -6.29 6.78
N LEU A 115 -7.39 -7.58 6.91
CA LEU A 115 -7.39 -8.53 5.80
C LEU A 115 -8.79 -8.79 5.24
N ILE A 116 -9.82 -8.84 6.09
CA ILE A 116 -11.22 -8.99 5.67
C ILE A 116 -11.64 -7.79 4.80
N HIS A 117 -11.39 -6.57 5.26
CA HIS A 117 -11.74 -5.36 4.52
C HIS A 117 -10.96 -5.23 3.23
N VAL A 118 -9.64 -5.50 3.27
CA VAL A 118 -8.78 -5.49 2.07
C VAL A 118 -9.29 -6.48 1.03
N LYS A 119 -9.58 -7.74 1.44
CA LYS A 119 -10.08 -8.77 0.54
C LYS A 119 -11.40 -8.37 -0.11
N LYS A 120 -12.33 -7.82 0.65
CA LYS A 120 -13.59 -7.30 0.12
C LYS A 120 -13.33 -6.24 -0.95
N THR A 121 -12.55 -5.21 -0.63
CA THR A 121 -12.26 -4.10 -1.55
C THR A 121 -11.55 -4.59 -2.82
N ILE A 122 -10.59 -5.50 -2.70
CA ILE A 122 -9.90 -6.07 -3.88
C ILE A 122 -10.87 -6.85 -4.76
N ASN A 123 -11.79 -7.63 -4.17
CA ASN A 123 -12.81 -8.35 -4.93
C ASN A 123 -13.75 -7.39 -5.66
N ASP A 124 -14.16 -6.30 -5.02
CA ASP A 124 -15.04 -5.29 -5.61
C ASP A 124 -14.34 -4.54 -6.77
N LEU A 125 -13.00 -4.35 -6.69
CA LEU A 125 -12.18 -3.76 -7.74
C LEU A 125 -11.87 -4.72 -8.90
N THR A 126 -11.98 -6.03 -8.67
CA THR A 126 -11.65 -7.02 -9.70
C THR A 126 -12.89 -7.27 -10.56
N SER A 127 -13.01 -6.57 -11.69
CA SER A 127 -14.07 -6.83 -12.65
C SER A 127 -13.93 -8.22 -13.28
N LYS A 128 -15.05 -8.84 -13.65
CA LYS A 128 -15.08 -10.11 -14.39
C LYS A 128 -14.52 -9.97 -15.82
N THR A 129 -14.41 -8.75 -16.32
CA THR A 129 -13.93 -8.39 -17.65
C THR A 129 -12.60 -7.63 -17.55
N SER A 130 -11.79 -7.65 -18.62
CA SER A 130 -10.52 -6.91 -18.61
C SER A 130 -10.80 -5.40 -18.56
N SER A 131 -9.97 -4.67 -17.80
CA SER A 131 -10.07 -3.21 -17.69
C SER A 131 -10.01 -2.51 -19.07
N SER A 132 -9.25 -3.06 -20.01
CA SER A 132 -9.19 -2.58 -21.39
C SER A 132 -10.52 -2.72 -22.13
N PHE A 133 -11.23 -3.81 -21.92
CA PHE A 133 -12.54 -4.04 -22.54
C PHE A 133 -13.60 -3.09 -22.00
N GLU A 134 -13.64 -2.87 -20.67
CA GLU A 134 -14.58 -1.90 -20.08
C GLU A 134 -14.24 -0.46 -20.51
N ALA A 135 -12.95 -0.10 -20.52
CA ALA A 135 -12.53 1.21 -21.01
C ALA A 135 -12.91 1.43 -22.50
N SER A 136 -12.75 0.43 -23.35
CA SER A 136 -13.14 0.52 -24.76
C SER A 136 -14.65 0.72 -24.95
N LYS A 137 -15.49 0.06 -24.15
CA LYS A 137 -16.94 0.27 -24.18
C LYS A 137 -17.32 1.71 -23.84
N VAL A 138 -16.70 2.25 -22.76
CA VAL A 138 -16.95 3.64 -22.36
C VAL A 138 -16.54 4.61 -23.46
N ILE A 139 -15.35 4.44 -24.06
CA ILE A 139 -14.88 5.28 -25.17
C ILE A 139 -15.84 5.21 -26.36
N LEU A 140 -16.24 4.00 -26.77
CA LEU A 140 -17.16 3.80 -27.90
C LEU A 140 -18.53 4.45 -27.64
N SER A 141 -19.03 4.45 -26.41
CA SER A 141 -20.31 5.09 -26.08
C SER A 141 -20.33 6.62 -26.23
N TYR A 142 -19.15 7.25 -26.32
CA TYR A 142 -19.04 8.70 -26.61
C TYR A 142 -18.84 8.99 -28.12
N LEU A 143 -18.64 7.97 -28.93
CA LEU A 143 -18.43 8.10 -30.37
C LEU A 143 -19.71 7.79 -31.21
N THR A 144 -20.73 7.27 -30.55
CA THR A 144 -22.07 7.00 -31.10
C THR A 144 -23.07 8.02 -30.56
#